data_45d30cf34b9d929a072354b40957cc99
#
_entry.id   45d30cf34b9d929a072354b40957cc99
#
_cell.length_a   1.000
_cell.length_b   1.000
_cell.length_c   1.000
_cell.angle_alpha   90.00
_cell.angle_beta   90.00
_cell.angle_gamma   90.00
#
_symmetry.space_group_name_H-M   'P 1'
#
loop_
_entity.id
_entity.type
_entity.pdbx_description
1 polymer ?
#
loop_
_entity_poly.entity_id
_entity_poly.type
_entity_poly.pdbx_seq_one_letter_code
_entity_poly.pdbx_strand_id
1 'polypeptide(L)'
;MKTCVIGEADPFIARLLKRFAAESGLQTVIAPAGQDVVELTRQVKPVVIIMEAELPGTIRGWEAVRALRADREICNIPVIICSWLQEANVDALVGEVAGHLQKPELLYTDFEAALRKAGVEI
;
A
#
# COMPACT_ATOMS: atom_id res chain seq x y z
N MET A 1 1.71 18.19 4.72
CA MET A 1 1.69 17.50 3.43
C MET A 1 1.26 16.06 3.62
N LYS A 2 0.44 15.55 2.72
CA LYS A 2 -0.10 14.19 2.84
C LYS A 2 0.99 13.15 2.54
N THR A 3 0.99 12.08 3.32
CA THR A 3 2.00 11.03 3.24
C THR A 3 1.38 9.70 2.82
N CYS A 4 2.13 8.92 2.05
CA CYS A 4 1.81 7.57 1.62
C CYS A 4 2.87 6.62 2.17
N VAL A 5 2.45 5.50 2.75
CA VAL A 5 3.36 4.41 3.09
C VAL A 5 3.37 3.41 1.93
N ILE A 6 4.55 3.08 1.44
CA ILE A 6 4.75 2.12 0.35
C ILE A 6 5.44 0.89 0.91
N GLY A 7 4.72 -0.23 0.97
CA GLY A 7 5.24 -1.53 1.41
C GLY A 7 5.73 -2.33 0.22
N GLU A 8 7.03 -2.25 -0.07
CA GLU A 8 7.62 -2.89 -1.23
C GLU A 8 9.08 -3.25 -0.98
N ALA A 9 9.46 -4.49 -1.26
CA ALA A 9 10.82 -4.98 -1.08
C ALA A 9 11.67 -4.84 -2.35
N ASP A 10 11.04 -4.81 -3.52
CA ASP A 10 11.75 -4.60 -4.79
C ASP A 10 12.06 -3.12 -4.95
N PRO A 11 13.35 -2.73 -4.96
CA PRO A 11 13.71 -1.31 -5.03
C PRO A 11 13.27 -0.64 -6.33
N PHE A 12 13.13 -1.40 -7.41
CA PHE A 12 12.67 -0.88 -8.69
C PHE A 12 11.21 -0.47 -8.64
N ILE A 13 10.37 -1.36 -8.12
CA ILE A 13 8.93 -1.10 -7.96
C ILE A 13 8.70 0.00 -6.92
N ALA A 14 9.43 -0.04 -5.80
CA ALA A 14 9.33 0.99 -4.78
C ALA A 14 9.62 2.38 -5.35
N ARG A 15 10.65 2.50 -6.17
CA ARG A 15 11.01 3.76 -6.82
C ARG A 15 9.92 4.23 -7.78
N LEU A 16 9.34 3.33 -8.55
CA LEU A 16 8.26 3.65 -9.47
C LEU A 16 7.02 4.17 -8.72
N LEU A 17 6.62 3.47 -7.66
CA LEU A 17 5.48 3.88 -6.84
C LEU A 17 5.74 5.22 -6.14
N LYS A 18 6.97 5.44 -5.67
CA LYS A 18 7.37 6.72 -5.09
C LYS A 18 7.21 7.86 -6.09
N ARG A 19 7.62 7.63 -7.34
CA ARG A 19 7.47 8.60 -8.42
C ARG A 19 6.00 8.91 -8.69
N PHE A 20 5.16 7.89 -8.78
CA PHE A 20 3.72 8.07 -8.97
C PHE A 20 3.09 8.86 -7.81
N ALA A 21 3.49 8.55 -6.58
CA ALA A 21 3.00 9.26 -5.41
C ALA A 21 3.40 10.74 -5.44
N ALA A 22 4.64 11.03 -5.83
CA ALA A 22 5.12 12.41 -5.96
C ALA A 22 4.33 13.18 -7.01
N GLU A 23 4.02 12.56 -8.14
CA GLU A 23 3.19 13.17 -9.18
C GLU A 23 1.75 13.44 -8.68
N SER A 24 1.29 12.67 -7.71
CA SER A 24 -0.01 12.86 -7.08
C SER A 24 0.03 13.82 -5.88
N GLY A 25 1.17 14.45 -5.62
CA GLY A 25 1.32 15.40 -4.52
C GLY A 25 1.53 14.77 -3.15
N LEU A 26 1.94 13.50 -3.10
CA LEU A 26 2.15 12.78 -1.85
C LEU A 26 3.63 12.64 -1.51
N GLN A 27 3.97 12.80 -0.23
CA GLN A 27 5.26 12.35 0.29
C GLN A 27 5.20 10.86 0.54
N THR A 28 6.33 10.18 0.53
CA THR A 28 6.39 8.74 0.69
C THR A 28 7.34 8.31 1.80
N VAL A 29 6.96 7.22 2.46
CA VAL A 29 7.83 6.49 3.38
C VAL A 29 7.84 5.05 2.87
N ILE A 30 9.02 4.48 2.67
CA ILE A 30 9.19 3.13 2.15
C ILE A 30 9.33 2.13 3.30
N ALA A 31 8.53 1.08 3.27
CA ALA A 31 8.55 -0.02 4.22
C ALA A 31 8.94 -1.30 3.47
N PRO A 32 10.17 -1.81 3.63
CA PRO A 32 10.63 -2.97 2.87
C PRO A 32 10.11 -4.32 3.40
N ALA A 33 9.49 -4.33 4.58
CA ALA A 33 8.99 -5.54 5.22
C ALA A 33 7.64 -5.30 5.89
N GLY A 34 6.89 -6.38 6.13
CA GLY A 34 5.55 -6.29 6.71
C GLY A 34 5.51 -5.59 8.07
N GLN A 35 6.46 -5.88 8.96
CA GLN A 35 6.53 -5.22 10.26
C GLN A 35 6.77 -3.71 10.14
N ASP A 36 7.52 -3.30 9.12
CA ASP A 36 7.81 -1.89 8.87
C ASP A 36 6.55 -1.14 8.42
N VAL A 37 5.69 -1.79 7.65
CA VAL A 37 4.41 -1.19 7.23
C VAL A 37 3.58 -0.81 8.46
N VAL A 38 3.43 -1.73 9.40
CA VAL A 38 2.64 -1.50 10.61
C VAL A 38 3.24 -0.38 11.45
N GLU A 39 4.54 -0.46 11.71
CA GLU A 39 5.23 0.51 12.56
C GLU A 39 5.22 1.91 11.94
N LEU A 40 5.59 2.04 10.68
CA LEU A 40 5.62 3.33 9.99
C LEU A 40 4.23 3.94 9.86
N THR A 41 3.22 3.10 9.63
CA THR A 41 1.83 3.58 9.58
C THR A 41 1.40 4.19 10.90
N ARG A 42 1.77 3.57 12.02
CA ARG A 42 1.49 4.14 13.34
C ARG A 42 2.19 5.46 13.57
N GLN A 43 3.43 5.58 13.10
CA GLN A 43 4.24 6.79 13.28
C GLN A 43 3.75 7.96 12.43
N VAL A 44 3.50 7.74 11.15
CA VAL A 44 3.22 8.84 10.22
C VAL A 44 1.74 9.05 9.94
N LYS A 45 0.89 8.08 10.23
CA LYS A 45 -0.55 8.12 9.96
C LYS A 45 -0.85 8.62 8.55
N PRO A 46 -0.46 7.83 7.54
CA PRO A 46 -0.59 8.26 6.14
C PRO A 46 -2.04 8.35 5.70
N VAL A 47 -2.28 8.99 4.56
CA VAL A 47 -3.62 9.03 3.95
C VAL A 47 -3.94 7.75 3.19
N VAL A 48 -2.92 6.97 2.82
CA VAL A 48 -3.07 5.73 2.07
C VAL A 48 -1.83 4.85 2.27
N ILE A 49 -2.05 3.55 2.21
CA ILE A 49 -0.97 2.56 2.21
C ILE A 49 -1.04 1.80 0.89
N ILE A 50 0.08 1.69 0.20
CA ILE A 50 0.20 0.90 -1.04
C ILE A 50 1.23 -0.19 -0.75
N MET A 51 0.85 -1.45 -0.87
CA MET A 51 1.73 -2.52 -0.46
C MET A 51 1.53 -3.81 -1.22
N GLU A 52 2.60 -4.61 -1.28
CA GLU A 52 2.58 -5.96 -1.82
C GLU A 52 1.98 -6.93 -0.79
N ALA A 53 1.00 -7.75 -1.21
CA ALA A 53 0.40 -8.75 -0.35
C ALA A 53 1.40 -9.80 0.14
N GLU A 54 2.41 -10.10 -0.68
CA GLU A 54 3.45 -11.07 -0.37
C GLU A 54 4.74 -10.42 0.17
N LEU A 55 4.63 -9.21 0.69
CA LEU A 55 5.77 -8.49 1.27
C LEU A 55 6.46 -9.37 2.31
N PRO A 56 7.82 -9.52 2.25
CA PRO A 56 8.53 -10.35 3.21
C PRO A 56 8.63 -9.69 4.59
N GLY A 57 9.19 -10.41 5.53
CA GLY A 57 9.46 -9.88 6.87
C GLY A 57 9.14 -10.88 7.96
N THR A 58 9.29 -10.45 9.21
CA THR A 58 8.89 -11.26 10.37
C THR A 58 7.37 -11.47 10.38
N ILE A 59 6.64 -10.48 9.86
CA ILE A 59 5.26 -10.69 9.42
C ILE A 59 5.18 -10.41 7.93
N ARG A 60 4.37 -11.18 7.23
CA ARG A 60 4.17 -11.03 5.78
C ARG A 60 3.21 -9.88 5.49
N GLY A 61 3.13 -9.47 4.21
CA GLY A 61 2.23 -8.40 3.81
C GLY A 61 0.78 -8.64 4.22
N TRP A 62 0.23 -9.83 4.00
CA TRP A 62 -1.16 -10.14 4.39
C TRP A 62 -1.36 -10.10 5.91
N GLU A 63 -0.34 -10.45 6.69
CA GLU A 63 -0.38 -10.35 8.15
C GLU A 63 -0.34 -8.90 8.60
N ALA A 64 0.43 -8.06 7.90
CA ALA A 64 0.46 -6.63 8.15
C ALA A 64 -0.92 -5.99 7.94
N VAL A 65 -1.63 -6.38 6.87
CA VAL A 65 -3.00 -5.90 6.63
C VAL A 65 -3.92 -6.26 7.79
N ARG A 66 -3.83 -7.48 8.31
CA ARG A 66 -4.61 -7.89 9.49
C ARG A 66 -4.27 -7.05 10.71
N ALA A 67 -2.99 -6.81 10.95
CA ALA A 67 -2.54 -5.99 12.09
C ALA A 67 -3.04 -4.55 11.98
N LEU A 68 -3.01 -3.97 10.78
CA LEU A 68 -3.53 -2.63 10.52
C LEU A 68 -5.02 -2.54 10.86
N ARG A 69 -5.80 -3.53 10.43
CA ARG A 69 -7.25 -3.56 10.67
C ARG A 69 -7.62 -3.78 12.13
N ALA A 70 -6.75 -4.41 12.91
CA ALA A 70 -6.95 -4.66 14.33
C ALA A 70 -6.59 -3.45 15.20
N ASP A 71 -5.94 -2.44 14.64
CA ASP A 71 -5.51 -1.24 15.38
C ASP A 71 -6.53 -0.11 15.19
N ARG A 72 -7.20 0.28 16.26
CA ARG A 72 -8.27 1.28 16.22
C ARG A 72 -7.84 2.65 15.70
N GLU A 73 -6.58 3.01 15.89
CA GLU A 73 -6.07 4.33 15.48
C GLU A 73 -5.83 4.43 13.98
N ILE A 74 -5.57 3.29 13.32
CA ILE A 74 -5.14 3.27 11.92
C ILE A 74 -5.99 2.35 11.04
N CYS A 75 -6.98 1.67 11.58
CA CYS A 75 -7.78 0.67 10.84
C CYS A 75 -8.58 1.26 9.66
N ASN A 76 -8.81 2.56 9.66
CA ASN A 76 -9.58 3.24 8.61
C ASN A 76 -8.71 3.79 7.48
N ILE A 77 -7.40 3.67 7.58
CA ILE A 77 -6.51 4.12 6.50
C ILE A 77 -6.67 3.15 5.32
N PRO A 78 -7.00 3.64 4.11
CA PRO A 78 -7.21 2.76 2.97
C PRO A 78 -5.93 2.06 2.55
N VAL A 79 -6.07 0.78 2.18
CA VAL A 79 -4.97 -0.06 1.70
C VAL A 79 -5.22 -0.41 0.24
N ILE A 80 -4.24 -0.12 -0.60
CA ILE A 80 -4.21 -0.51 -2.01
C ILE A 80 -3.15 -1.60 -2.14
N ILE A 81 -3.53 -2.75 -2.67
CA ILE A 81 -2.60 -3.87 -2.88
C ILE A 81 -2.00 -3.78 -4.28
N CYS A 82 -0.67 -3.76 -4.35
CA CYS A 82 0.10 -3.77 -5.58
C CYS A 82 0.87 -5.09 -5.63
N SER A 83 0.41 -6.05 -6.45
CA SER A 83 0.90 -7.42 -6.36
C SER A 83 1.01 -8.10 -7.73
N TRP A 84 1.85 -9.15 -7.78
CA TRP A 84 1.87 -10.10 -8.89
C TRP A 84 0.65 -11.01 -8.88
N LEU A 85 0.03 -11.20 -7.72
CA LEU A 85 -1.16 -12.03 -7.57
C LEU A 85 -2.35 -11.35 -8.25
N GLN A 86 -3.24 -12.18 -8.81
CA GLN A 86 -4.49 -11.68 -9.35
C GLN A 86 -5.42 -11.23 -8.23
N GLU A 87 -6.32 -10.31 -8.54
CA GLU A 87 -7.21 -9.69 -7.58
C GLU A 87 -7.98 -10.71 -6.72
N ALA A 88 -8.51 -11.77 -7.34
CA ALA A 88 -9.23 -12.81 -6.61
C ALA A 88 -8.36 -13.50 -5.56
N ASN A 89 -7.07 -13.72 -5.86
CA ASN A 89 -6.13 -14.33 -4.93
C ASN A 89 -5.73 -13.36 -3.82
N VAL A 90 -5.61 -12.08 -4.13
CA VAL A 90 -5.37 -11.03 -3.14
C VAL A 90 -6.54 -10.98 -2.16
N ASP A 91 -7.77 -10.97 -2.67
CA ASP A 91 -8.98 -10.94 -1.84
C ASP A 91 -9.06 -12.16 -0.92
N ALA A 92 -8.64 -13.34 -1.41
CA ALA A 92 -8.60 -14.54 -0.59
C ALA A 92 -7.61 -14.44 0.57
N LEU A 93 -6.49 -13.71 0.38
CA LEU A 93 -5.46 -13.54 1.41
C LEU A 93 -5.80 -12.44 2.42
N VAL A 94 -6.22 -11.28 1.94
CA VAL A 94 -6.33 -10.07 2.77
C VAL A 94 -7.76 -9.60 2.95
N GLY A 95 -8.72 -10.21 2.26
CA GLY A 95 -10.10 -9.74 2.24
C GLY A 95 -10.26 -8.48 1.41
N GLU A 96 -11.29 -7.71 1.68
CA GLU A 96 -11.62 -6.52 0.93
C GLU A 96 -10.61 -5.39 1.21
N VAL A 97 -10.11 -4.76 0.14
CA VAL A 97 -9.20 -3.62 0.21
C VAL A 97 -9.72 -2.48 -0.66
N ALA A 98 -9.11 -1.30 -0.54
CA ALA A 98 -9.58 -0.09 -1.23
C ALA A 98 -9.27 -0.10 -2.73
N GLY A 99 -8.28 -0.87 -3.18
CA GLY A 99 -7.93 -0.97 -4.59
C GLY A 99 -6.84 -1.99 -4.86
N HIS A 100 -6.66 -2.29 -6.14
CA HIS A 100 -5.69 -3.28 -6.61
C HIS A 100 -4.91 -2.70 -7.78
N LEU A 101 -3.59 -2.93 -7.77
CA LEU A 101 -2.69 -2.66 -8.88
C LEU A 101 -1.98 -3.96 -9.22
N GLN A 102 -2.03 -4.37 -10.48
CA GLN A 102 -1.46 -5.64 -10.94
C GLN A 102 -0.06 -5.42 -11.51
N LYS A 103 0.94 -6.06 -10.90
CA LYS A 103 2.29 -6.10 -11.47
C LYS A 103 2.33 -7.05 -12.67
N PRO A 104 3.17 -6.80 -13.66
CA PRO A 104 4.12 -5.70 -13.78
C PRO A 104 3.56 -4.44 -14.47
N GLU A 105 2.32 -4.46 -14.91
CA GLU A 105 1.73 -3.39 -15.71
C GLU A 105 1.26 -2.23 -14.83
N LEU A 106 2.21 -1.48 -14.30
CA LEU A 106 1.94 -0.35 -13.41
C LEU A 106 1.96 0.95 -14.21
N LEU A 107 0.78 1.52 -14.44
CA LEU A 107 0.61 2.80 -15.12
C LEU A 107 0.20 3.86 -14.12
N TYR A 108 0.67 5.09 -14.32
CA TYR A 108 0.30 6.20 -13.46
C TYR A 108 -1.22 6.43 -13.45
N THR A 109 -1.88 6.29 -14.59
CA THR A 109 -3.34 6.46 -14.69
C THR A 109 -4.09 5.48 -13.80
N ASP A 110 -3.62 4.23 -13.70
CA ASP A 110 -4.22 3.23 -12.83
C ASP A 110 -3.96 3.54 -11.35
N PHE A 111 -2.76 4.01 -11.05
CA PHE A 111 -2.38 4.46 -9.71
C PHE A 111 -3.27 5.63 -9.26
N GLU A 112 -3.40 6.64 -10.10
CA GLU A 112 -4.24 7.81 -9.83
C GLU A 112 -5.69 7.40 -9.61
N ALA A 113 -6.23 6.54 -10.48
CA ALA A 113 -7.59 6.03 -10.37
C ALA A 113 -7.81 5.28 -9.04
N ALA A 114 -6.83 4.46 -8.64
CA ALA A 114 -6.90 3.72 -7.38
C ALA A 114 -6.92 4.67 -6.16
N LEU A 115 -6.11 5.73 -6.19
CA LEU A 115 -6.10 6.75 -5.14
C LEU A 115 -7.47 7.43 -5.02
N ARG A 116 -8.04 7.85 -6.14
CA ARG A 116 -9.36 8.51 -6.16
C ARG A 116 -10.45 7.59 -5.65
N LYS A 117 -10.44 6.34 -6.09
CA LYS A 117 -11.41 5.32 -5.63
C LYS A 117 -11.27 5.06 -4.13
N ALA A 118 -10.07 5.14 -3.58
CA ALA A 118 -9.81 4.99 -2.15
C ALA A 118 -10.20 6.23 -1.33
N GLY A 119 -10.64 7.31 -1.99
CA GLY A 119 -11.05 8.54 -1.31
C GLY A 119 -9.89 9.48 -1.00
N VAL A 120 -8.73 9.27 -1.61
CA VAL A 120 -7.58 10.15 -1.44
C VAL A 120 -7.72 11.35 -2.36
N GLU A 121 -7.68 12.54 -1.78
CA GLU A 121 -7.69 13.78 -2.57
C GLU A 121 -6.32 14.06 -3.16
N ILE A 122 -6.29 14.22 -4.47
CA ILE A 122 -5.07 14.49 -5.20
C ILE A 122 -5.30 15.53 -6.30
#